data_564840f4e414f270c356f3f6e2d57a64
#
_entry.id   564840f4e414f270c356f3f6e2d57a64
#
_cell.length_a   1.000
_cell.length_b   1.000
_cell.length_c   1.000
_cell.angle_alpha   90.00
_cell.angle_beta   90.00
_cell.angle_gamma   90.00
#
_symmetry.space_group_name_H-M   'P 1'
#
loop_
_entity.id
_entity.type
_entity.pdbx_description
1 polymer ?
#
loop_
_entity_poly.entity_id
_entity_poly.type
_entity_poly.pdbx_seq_one_letter_code
_entity_poly.pdbx_strand_id
1 'polypeptide(L)'
;MDISDAFDEISGWEEQLIAQGEELGMEHGRRLGVEEGRELGVIKGTEIGSEIGFYHGCYLALKFMGDDEEHQKKISDRAAKSIASFGVLLESFELKNVVDEDILHKLLSIRAKFKVITALLGLKSSLVFNAEDVHAHKNMSF
;
A
#
# COMPACT_ATOMS: atom_id res chain seq x y z
N MET A 1 -26.67 53.03 27.71
CA MET A 1 -25.64 52.06 27.34
C MET A 1 -24.31 52.59 27.81
N ASP A 2 -23.75 51.96 28.83
CA ASP A 2 -22.43 52.35 29.36
C ASP A 2 -21.36 51.86 28.37
N ILE A 3 -20.23 52.54 28.29
CA ILE A 3 -19.10 52.18 27.42
C ILE A 3 -18.63 50.76 27.76
N SER A 4 -18.72 50.36 29.03
CA SER A 4 -18.39 48.97 29.47
C SER A 4 -19.30 47.91 28.84
N ASP A 5 -20.62 48.20 28.80
CA ASP A 5 -21.60 47.26 28.21
C ASP A 5 -21.34 47.04 26.70
N ALA A 6 -20.94 48.14 26.01
CA ALA A 6 -20.61 48.04 24.57
C ALA A 6 -19.32 47.26 24.33
N PHE A 7 -18.32 47.34 25.21
CA PHE A 7 -17.10 46.53 25.10
C PHE A 7 -17.35 45.04 25.36
N ASP A 8 -18.19 44.74 26.36
CA ASP A 8 -18.55 43.35 26.68
C ASP A 8 -19.34 42.69 25.52
N GLU A 9 -20.22 43.48 24.86
CA GLU A 9 -20.96 43.01 23.69
C GLU A 9 -20.05 42.74 22.48
N ILE A 10 -19.08 43.62 22.21
CA ILE A 10 -18.09 43.46 21.14
C ILE A 10 -17.20 42.25 21.42
N SER A 11 -16.72 42.09 22.67
CA SER A 11 -15.91 40.92 23.07
C SER A 11 -16.67 39.60 22.89
N GLY A 12 -17.96 39.57 23.23
CA GLY A 12 -18.80 38.41 23.01
C GLY A 12 -18.98 38.05 21.53
N TRP A 13 -19.04 39.06 20.67
CA TRP A 13 -19.10 38.82 19.21
C TRP A 13 -17.78 38.34 18.63
N GLU A 14 -16.66 38.87 19.10
CA GLU A 14 -15.34 38.38 18.70
C GLU A 14 -15.14 36.91 19.07
N GLU A 15 -15.51 36.51 20.29
CA GLU A 15 -15.45 35.11 20.72
C GLU A 15 -16.32 34.18 19.85
N GLN A 16 -17.54 34.63 19.51
CA GLN A 16 -18.43 33.88 18.64
C GLN A 16 -17.87 33.73 17.22
N LEU A 17 -17.29 34.80 16.66
CA LEU A 17 -16.69 34.76 15.33
C LEU A 17 -15.46 33.86 15.28
N ILE A 18 -14.64 33.88 16.34
CA ILE A 18 -13.50 33.00 16.48
C ILE A 18 -13.97 31.49 16.53
N ALA A 19 -14.95 31.20 17.38
CA ALA A 19 -15.50 29.87 17.51
C ALA A 19 -16.12 29.36 16.19
N GLN A 20 -16.87 30.18 15.48
CA GLN A 20 -17.40 29.86 14.17
C GLN A 20 -16.29 29.66 13.14
N GLY A 21 -15.25 30.49 13.16
CA GLY A 21 -14.09 30.35 12.27
C GLY A 21 -13.33 29.06 12.52
N GLU A 22 -13.13 28.67 13.75
CA GLU A 22 -12.50 27.41 14.14
C GLU A 22 -13.33 26.20 13.69
N GLU A 23 -14.65 26.21 13.92
CA GLU A 23 -15.54 25.13 13.51
C GLU A 23 -15.55 24.95 11.99
N LEU A 24 -15.71 26.03 11.24
CA LEU A 24 -15.66 26.02 9.79
C LEU A 24 -14.29 25.56 9.25
N GLY A 25 -13.20 26.02 9.90
CA GLY A 25 -11.85 25.61 9.55
C GLY A 25 -11.60 24.14 9.78
N MET A 26 -12.05 23.59 10.90
CA MET A 26 -11.94 22.17 11.20
C MET A 26 -12.78 21.32 10.25
N GLU A 27 -14.02 21.71 9.95
CA GLU A 27 -14.89 21.00 9.00
C GLU A 27 -14.28 20.99 7.59
N HIS A 28 -13.78 22.15 7.14
CA HIS A 28 -13.13 22.27 5.84
C HIS A 28 -11.83 21.43 5.78
N GLY A 29 -10.99 21.52 6.80
CA GLY A 29 -9.76 20.75 6.89
C GLY A 29 -10.00 19.24 6.93
N ARG A 30 -11.02 18.81 7.67
CA ARG A 30 -11.41 17.40 7.72
C ARG A 30 -11.87 16.88 6.36
N ARG A 31 -12.69 17.64 5.66
CA ARG A 31 -13.19 17.27 4.33
C ARG A 31 -12.05 17.15 3.31
N LEU A 32 -11.16 18.14 3.25
CA LEU A 32 -9.99 18.10 2.36
C LEU A 32 -9.06 16.95 2.72
N GLY A 33 -8.78 16.73 3.99
CA GLY A 33 -7.91 15.66 4.43
C GLY A 33 -8.46 14.26 4.10
N VAL A 34 -9.78 14.05 4.16
CA VAL A 34 -10.42 12.80 3.73
C VAL A 34 -10.32 12.63 2.22
N GLU A 35 -10.53 13.67 1.44
CA GLU A 35 -10.46 13.63 -0.03
C GLU A 35 -9.03 13.32 -0.50
N GLU A 36 -8.03 14.08 -0.03
CA GLU A 36 -6.62 13.88 -0.35
C GLU A 36 -6.11 12.52 0.13
N GLY A 37 -6.49 12.12 1.34
CA GLY A 37 -6.13 10.81 1.90
C GLY A 37 -6.72 9.66 1.10
N ARG A 38 -7.93 9.81 0.57
CA ARG A 38 -8.55 8.82 -0.29
C ARG A 38 -7.84 8.71 -1.64
N GLU A 39 -7.52 9.82 -2.28
CA GLU A 39 -6.79 9.82 -3.55
C GLU A 39 -5.41 9.17 -3.40
N LEU A 40 -4.65 9.58 -2.39
CA LEU A 40 -3.35 9.00 -2.10
C LEU A 40 -3.45 7.50 -1.78
N GLY A 41 -4.46 7.11 -1.00
CA GLY A 41 -4.75 5.73 -0.64
C GLY A 41 -5.05 4.85 -1.86
N VAL A 42 -5.83 5.34 -2.81
CA VAL A 42 -6.12 4.63 -4.07
C VAL A 42 -4.85 4.45 -4.90
N ILE A 43 -4.03 5.50 -5.04
CA ILE A 43 -2.78 5.44 -5.81
C ILE A 43 -1.82 4.43 -5.18
N LYS A 44 -1.52 4.58 -3.89
CA LYS A 44 -0.58 3.70 -3.18
C LYS A 44 -1.09 2.28 -3.01
N GLY A 45 -2.38 2.12 -2.75
CA GLY A 45 -3.02 0.82 -2.67
C GLY A 45 -2.97 0.06 -4.00
N THR A 46 -3.15 0.75 -5.11
CA THR A 46 -3.04 0.14 -6.45
C THR A 46 -1.60 -0.28 -6.76
N GLU A 47 -0.62 0.58 -6.47
CA GLU A 47 0.80 0.26 -6.67
C GLU A 47 1.22 -0.98 -5.86
N ILE A 48 0.96 -0.98 -4.56
CA ILE A 48 1.32 -2.09 -3.66
C ILE A 48 0.52 -3.34 -4.00
N GLY A 49 -0.78 -3.21 -4.24
CA GLY A 49 -1.64 -4.33 -4.59
C GLY A 49 -1.23 -5.01 -5.88
N SER A 50 -0.84 -4.26 -6.91
CA SER A 50 -0.35 -4.80 -8.18
C SER A 50 0.98 -5.53 -8.00
N GLU A 51 1.89 -4.98 -7.20
CA GLU A 51 3.18 -5.62 -6.89
C GLU A 51 2.99 -6.93 -6.13
N ILE A 52 2.16 -6.93 -5.08
CA ILE A 52 1.86 -8.14 -4.31
C ILE A 52 1.13 -9.17 -5.17
N GLY A 53 0.20 -8.75 -6.02
CA GLY A 53 -0.48 -9.61 -6.98
C GLY A 53 0.48 -10.29 -7.95
N PHE A 54 1.47 -9.57 -8.45
CA PHE A 54 2.54 -10.12 -9.28
C PHE A 54 3.33 -11.20 -8.53
N TYR A 55 3.76 -10.93 -7.30
CA TYR A 55 4.49 -11.91 -6.49
C TYR A 55 3.65 -13.13 -6.17
N HIS A 56 2.37 -12.93 -5.91
CA HIS A 56 1.43 -14.04 -5.66
C HIS A 56 1.27 -14.93 -6.91
N GLY A 57 1.12 -14.32 -8.09
CA GLY A 57 1.07 -15.05 -9.36
C GLY A 57 2.34 -15.84 -9.63
N CYS A 58 3.51 -15.24 -9.41
CA CYS A 58 4.80 -15.94 -9.54
C CYS A 58 4.91 -17.11 -8.55
N TYR A 59 4.48 -16.93 -7.30
CA TYR A 59 4.49 -17.99 -6.29
C TYR A 59 3.63 -19.17 -6.71
N LEU A 60 2.40 -18.92 -7.18
CA LEU A 60 1.49 -19.98 -7.64
C LEU A 60 2.07 -20.75 -8.83
N ALA A 61 2.68 -20.05 -9.79
CA ALA A 61 3.33 -20.67 -10.93
C ALA A 61 4.51 -21.55 -10.50
N LEU A 62 5.37 -21.04 -9.62
CA LEU A 62 6.52 -21.80 -9.09
C LEU A 62 6.09 -23.01 -8.26
N LYS A 63 5.01 -22.88 -7.49
CA LYS A 63 4.44 -23.99 -6.73
C LYS A 63 3.91 -25.07 -7.68
N PHE A 64 3.14 -24.70 -8.70
CA PHE A 64 2.63 -25.63 -9.71
C PHE A 64 3.77 -26.36 -10.44
N MET A 65 4.84 -25.65 -10.81
CA MET A 65 6.02 -26.27 -11.41
C MET A 65 6.75 -27.22 -10.46
N GLY A 66 6.76 -26.93 -9.17
CA GLY A 66 7.37 -27.78 -8.13
C GLY A 66 6.59 -29.07 -7.87
N ASP A 67 5.28 -29.07 -8.13
CA ASP A 67 4.41 -30.24 -7.97
C ASP A 67 4.45 -31.18 -9.21
N ASP A 68 5.02 -30.72 -10.33
CA ASP A 68 5.19 -31.50 -11.53
C ASP A 68 6.53 -32.29 -11.52
N GLU A 69 6.46 -33.60 -11.66
CA GLU A 69 7.64 -34.49 -11.59
C GLU A 69 8.75 -34.15 -12.59
N GLU A 70 8.39 -33.64 -13.77
CA GLU A 70 9.35 -33.27 -14.82
C GLU A 70 10.12 -32.00 -14.45
N HIS A 71 9.46 -31.04 -13.83
CA HIS A 71 10.03 -29.74 -13.45
C HIS A 71 10.66 -29.76 -12.05
N GLN A 72 10.20 -30.62 -11.16
CA GLN A 72 10.72 -30.81 -9.81
C GLN A 72 12.23 -31.10 -9.79
N LYS A 73 12.72 -31.89 -10.77
CA LYS A 73 14.15 -32.19 -10.91
C LYS A 73 15.03 -30.98 -11.22
N LYS A 74 14.44 -29.89 -11.68
CA LYS A 74 15.16 -28.65 -12.03
C LYS A 74 15.22 -27.66 -10.87
N ILE A 75 14.41 -27.87 -9.83
CA ILE A 75 14.35 -27.00 -8.66
C ILE A 75 15.21 -27.60 -7.56
N SER A 76 16.25 -26.89 -7.13
CA SER A 76 17.08 -27.33 -6.01
C SER A 76 16.30 -27.30 -4.69
N ASP A 77 16.67 -28.17 -3.72
CA ASP A 77 16.06 -28.17 -2.39
C ASP A 77 16.12 -26.79 -1.70
N ARG A 78 17.19 -26.05 -1.95
CA ARG A 78 17.35 -24.69 -1.44
C ARG A 78 16.34 -23.74 -2.04
N ALA A 79 16.08 -23.83 -3.34
CA ALA A 79 15.06 -23.04 -4.02
C ALA A 79 13.66 -23.41 -3.54
N ALA A 80 13.36 -24.70 -3.40
CA ALA A 80 12.07 -25.19 -2.89
C ALA A 80 11.77 -24.65 -1.47
N LYS A 81 12.74 -24.70 -0.56
CA LYS A 81 12.61 -24.10 0.78
C LYS A 81 12.39 -22.58 0.74
N SER A 82 13.08 -21.89 -0.17
CA SER A 82 12.91 -20.45 -0.34
C SER A 82 11.52 -20.09 -0.88
N ILE A 83 11.00 -20.87 -1.83
CA ILE A 83 9.66 -20.70 -2.39
C ILE A 83 8.60 -20.95 -1.30
N ALA A 84 8.73 -22.01 -0.50
CA ALA A 84 7.82 -22.29 0.60
C ALA A 84 7.77 -21.14 1.63
N SER A 85 8.93 -20.65 2.06
CA SER A 85 9.00 -19.51 3.01
C SER A 85 8.50 -18.20 2.40
N PHE A 86 8.60 -18.03 1.08
CA PHE A 86 8.03 -16.89 0.37
C PHE A 86 6.51 -16.93 0.38
N GLY A 87 5.91 -18.10 0.20
CA GLY A 87 4.47 -18.29 0.32
C GLY A 87 3.92 -17.88 1.68
N VAL A 88 4.58 -18.31 2.76
CA VAL A 88 4.21 -17.91 4.14
C VAL A 88 4.29 -16.38 4.31
N LEU A 89 5.32 -15.75 3.74
CA LEU A 89 5.48 -14.30 3.81
C LEU A 89 4.36 -13.57 3.06
N LEU A 90 3.98 -14.06 1.88
CA LEU A 90 2.86 -13.51 1.10
C LEU A 90 1.51 -13.66 1.80
N GLU A 91 1.26 -14.83 2.40
CA GLU A 91 0.03 -15.08 3.17
C GLU A 91 -0.06 -14.18 4.41
N SER A 92 1.06 -13.81 5.02
CA SER A 92 1.12 -12.88 6.15
C SER A 92 0.89 -11.42 5.75
N PHE A 93 0.92 -11.09 4.45
CA PHE A 93 0.70 -9.75 3.95
C PHE A 93 -0.78 -9.50 3.74
N GLU A 94 -1.39 -8.81 4.68
CA GLU A 94 -2.80 -8.42 4.58
C GLU A 94 -2.93 -7.06 3.87
N LEU A 95 -3.71 -7.01 2.78
CA LEU A 95 -4.11 -5.78 2.10
C LEU A 95 -5.22 -5.08 2.91
N LYS A 96 -4.90 -4.69 4.13
CA LYS A 96 -5.77 -3.93 5.02
C LYS A 96 -5.10 -2.61 5.39
N ASN A 97 -5.92 -1.62 5.64
CA ASN A 97 -5.46 -0.33 6.17
C ASN A 97 -5.17 -0.48 7.68
N VAL A 98 -4.00 -1.03 8.00
CA VAL A 98 -3.57 -1.30 9.38
C VAL A 98 -2.58 -0.21 9.79
N VAL A 99 -2.84 0.45 10.90
CA VAL A 99 -2.01 1.55 11.41
C VAL A 99 -0.79 1.01 12.17
N ASP A 100 -0.90 -0.19 12.75
CA ASP A 100 0.07 -0.75 13.69
C ASP A 100 1.14 -1.66 13.06
N GLU A 101 1.02 -1.97 11.77
CA GLU A 101 1.97 -2.83 11.07
C GLU A 101 2.84 -2.03 10.10
N ASP A 102 4.13 -2.31 10.12
CA ASP A 102 5.07 -1.77 9.14
C ASP A 102 4.93 -2.51 7.78
N ILE A 103 3.93 -2.09 7.01
CA ILE A 103 3.64 -2.62 5.67
C ILE A 103 4.87 -2.48 4.75
N LEU A 104 5.63 -1.39 4.90
CA LEU A 104 6.83 -1.17 4.09
C LEU A 104 7.93 -2.18 4.42
N HIS A 105 8.12 -2.50 5.70
CA HIS A 105 9.08 -3.52 6.11
C HIS A 105 8.71 -4.90 5.58
N LYS A 106 7.43 -5.27 5.64
CA LYS A 106 6.93 -6.53 5.07
C LYS A 106 7.14 -6.57 3.56
N LEU A 107 6.84 -5.49 2.86
CA LEU A 107 7.04 -5.38 1.41
C LEU A 107 8.52 -5.51 1.02
N LEU A 108 9.42 -4.85 1.75
CA LEU A 108 10.86 -4.97 1.54
C LEU A 108 11.35 -6.41 1.76
N SER A 109 10.83 -7.11 2.77
CA SER A 109 11.14 -8.51 3.03
C SER A 109 10.68 -9.43 1.89
N ILE A 110 9.49 -9.20 1.35
CA ILE A 110 8.96 -9.91 0.19
C ILE A 110 9.83 -9.68 -1.04
N ARG A 111 10.19 -8.43 -1.34
CA ARG A 111 11.09 -8.06 -2.45
C ARG A 111 12.44 -8.75 -2.34
N ALA A 112 13.05 -8.73 -1.14
CA ALA A 112 14.34 -9.37 -0.90
C ALA A 112 14.27 -10.88 -1.11
N LYS A 113 13.22 -11.53 -0.61
CA LYS A 113 13.00 -12.97 -0.77
C LYS A 113 12.80 -13.36 -2.23
N PHE A 114 12.01 -12.59 -2.96
CA PHE A 114 11.78 -12.81 -4.39
C PHE A 114 13.07 -12.71 -5.20
N LYS A 115 13.94 -11.72 -4.91
CA LYS A 115 15.25 -11.60 -5.55
C LYS A 115 16.14 -12.82 -5.31
N VAL A 116 16.09 -13.40 -4.10
CA VAL A 116 16.84 -14.63 -3.79
C VAL A 116 16.31 -15.81 -4.63
N ILE A 117 14.99 -15.96 -4.72
CA ILE A 117 14.36 -17.04 -5.49
C ILE A 117 14.72 -16.92 -6.98
N THR A 118 14.54 -15.74 -7.57
CA THR A 118 14.86 -15.51 -8.99
C THR A 118 16.34 -15.73 -9.29
N ALA A 119 17.23 -15.41 -8.32
CA ALA A 119 18.65 -15.71 -8.45
C ALA A 119 18.96 -17.20 -8.42
N LEU A 120 18.31 -17.97 -7.51
CA LEU A 120 18.48 -19.41 -7.39
C LEU A 120 17.96 -20.16 -8.62
N LEU A 121 16.93 -19.64 -9.27
CA LEU A 121 16.31 -20.22 -10.47
C LEU A 121 16.93 -19.71 -11.78
N GLY A 122 17.88 -18.76 -11.73
CA GLY A 122 18.47 -18.15 -12.93
C GLY A 122 17.51 -17.22 -13.71
N LEU A 123 16.45 -16.74 -13.06
CA LEU A 123 15.37 -15.96 -13.69
C LEU A 123 15.46 -14.45 -13.38
N LYS A 124 16.60 -13.95 -12.94
CA LYS A 124 16.80 -12.55 -12.52
C LYS A 124 16.36 -11.51 -13.55
N SER A 125 16.55 -11.79 -14.84
CA SER A 125 16.21 -10.88 -15.94
C SER A 125 14.82 -11.08 -16.51
N SER A 126 14.22 -12.22 -16.24
CA SER A 126 12.93 -12.63 -16.85
C SER A 126 11.74 -12.36 -15.95
N LEU A 127 11.92 -12.43 -14.62
CA LEU A 127 10.88 -12.20 -13.64
C LEU A 127 11.21 -10.93 -12.85
N VAL A 128 10.76 -9.79 -13.37
CA VAL A 128 10.90 -8.48 -12.74
C VAL A 128 9.55 -7.80 -12.72
N PHE A 129 9.14 -7.30 -11.54
CA PHE A 129 7.97 -6.43 -11.46
C PHE A 129 8.33 -5.07 -12.06
N ASN A 130 7.54 -4.62 -13.02
CA ASN A 130 7.70 -3.30 -13.63
C ASN A 130 6.53 -2.41 -13.21
N ALA A 131 6.81 -1.41 -12.39
CA ALA A 131 5.80 -0.47 -11.91
C ALA A 131 5.20 0.39 -13.06
N GLU A 132 5.90 0.55 -14.17
CA GLU A 132 5.42 1.31 -15.32
C GLU A 132 4.24 0.63 -16.01
N ASP A 133 4.19 -0.70 -16.00
CA ASP A 133 3.09 -1.47 -16.58
C ASP A 133 1.76 -1.23 -15.85
N VAL A 134 1.80 -0.91 -14.56
CA VAL A 134 0.60 -0.57 -13.75
C VAL A 134 -0.03 0.74 -14.22
N HIS A 135 0.78 1.69 -14.66
CA HIS A 135 0.31 2.99 -15.11
C HIS A 135 -0.12 3.01 -16.58
N ALA A 136 0.37 2.08 -17.39
CA ALA A 136 0.00 1.97 -18.81
C ALA A 136 -1.49 1.63 -18.99
N HIS A 137 -2.09 0.89 -18.07
CA HIS A 137 -3.52 0.56 -18.09
C HIS A 137 -4.45 1.74 -17.72
N LYS A 138 -3.92 2.82 -17.15
CA LYS A 138 -4.71 4.00 -16.78
C LYS A 138 -5.19 4.80 -18.01
N ASN A 139 -4.60 4.57 -19.18
CA ASN A 139 -4.96 5.22 -20.44
C ASN A 139 -5.95 4.43 -21.30
N MET A 140 -6.38 3.25 -20.85
CA MET A 140 -7.49 2.53 -21.47
C MET A 140 -8.79 2.89 -20.75
N SER A 141 -9.29 4.10 -21.01
CA SER A 141 -10.67 4.46 -20.66
C SER A 141 -11.62 3.70 -21.59
N PHE A 142 -12.51 2.96 -20.96
CA PHE A 142 -13.70 2.44 -21.60
C PHE A 142 -14.76 3.53 -21.67
#